data_ea54987f883d73183850d72f32b3ce3a
#
_entry.id   ea54987f883d73183850d72f32b3ce3a
#
_cell.length_a   1.000
_cell.length_b   1.000
_cell.length_c   1.000
_cell.angle_alpha   90.00
_cell.angle_beta   90.00
_cell.angle_gamma   90.00
#
_symmetry.space_group_name_H-M   'P 1'
#
loop_
_entity.id
_entity.type
_entity.pdbx_description
1 polymer ?
#
loop_
_entity_poly.entity_id
_entity_poly.type
_entity_poly.pdbx_seq_one_letter_code
_entity_poly.pdbx_strand_id
1 'polypeptide(L)' 'MSRMRTFTAVVERCPETGMYVGYVPGMVGAHSQAESLDELNVNLKEVLEMLLEDGEPRFDAEFVGVQTVAVA' A
#
# COMPACT_ATOMS: atom_id res chain seq x y z
N MET A 1 -13.13 14.38 18.25
CA MET A 1 -12.00 13.46 18.32
C MET A 1 -11.78 12.79 16.97
N SER A 2 -10.57 12.88 16.43
CA SER A 2 -10.28 12.25 15.16
C SER A 2 -10.00 10.76 15.36
N ARG A 3 -10.42 9.97 14.39
CA ARG A 3 -10.12 8.55 14.38
C ARG A 3 -9.03 8.29 13.38
N MET A 4 -8.04 7.52 13.80
CA MET A 4 -7.05 7.03 12.86
C MET A 4 -7.61 5.81 12.14
N ARG A 5 -7.48 5.82 10.82
CA ARG A 5 -7.77 4.66 10.00
C ARG A 5 -6.45 4.06 9.59
N THR A 6 -6.38 2.75 9.59
CA THR A 6 -5.18 2.05 9.16
C THR A 6 -5.46 1.26 7.90
N PHE A 7 -4.47 1.20 7.05
CA PHE A 7 -4.53 0.43 5.81
C PHE A 7 -3.34 -0.49 5.75
N THR A 8 -3.55 -1.70 5.31
CA THR A 8 -2.47 -2.66 5.13
C THR A 8 -1.87 -2.48 3.74
N ALA A 9 -0.57 -2.25 3.69
CA ALA A 9 0.14 -2.15 2.44
C ALA A 9 1.05 -3.36 2.27
N VAL A 10 1.07 -3.91 1.07
CA VAL A 10 2.03 -4.94 0.67
C VAL A 10 3.24 -4.22 0.13
N VAL A 11 4.42 -4.62 0.59
CA VAL A 11 5.67 -3.98 0.20
C VAL A 11 6.57 -4.98 -0.50
N GLU A 12 7.09 -4.58 -1.63
CA GLU A 12 8.02 -5.37 -2.42
C GLU A 12 9.23 -4.52 -2.77
N ARG A 13 10.31 -5.16 -3.11
CA ARG A 13 11.52 -4.46 -3.52
C ARG A 13 11.82 -4.78 -4.97
N CYS A 14 12.00 -3.75 -5.76
CA CYS A 14 12.38 -3.93 -7.15
C CYS A 14 13.86 -4.36 -7.21
N PRO A 15 14.17 -5.53 -7.76
CA PRO A 15 15.56 -6.00 -7.79
C PRO A 15 16.47 -5.20 -8.72
N GLU A 16 15.89 -4.52 -9.70
CA GLU A 16 16.67 -3.73 -10.65
C GLU A 16 17.05 -2.37 -10.11
N THR A 17 16.14 -1.70 -9.42
CA THR A 17 16.37 -0.36 -8.91
C THR A 17 16.70 -0.32 -7.43
N GLY A 18 16.34 -1.37 -6.69
CA GLY A 18 16.47 -1.39 -5.25
C GLY A 18 15.39 -0.58 -4.53
N MET A 19 14.45 0.00 -5.27
CA MET A 19 13.37 0.78 -4.69
C MET A 19 12.35 -0.12 -4.03
N TYR A 20 11.77 0.37 -2.96
CA TYR A 20 10.63 -0.29 -2.32
C TYR A 20 9.36 0.19 -2.97
N VAL A 21 8.48 -0.74 -3.28
CA VAL A 21 7.18 -0.46 -3.88
C VAL A 21 6.10 -0.94 -2.93
N GLY A 22 5.15 -0.08 -2.62
CA GLY A 22 4.07 -0.44 -1.73
C GLY A 22 2.71 -0.17 -2.36
N TYR A 23 1.74 -1.00 -2.03
CA TYR A 23 0.38 -0.79 -2.49
C TYR A 23 -0.62 -1.36 -1.50
N VAL A 24 -1.81 -0.78 -1.47
CA VAL A 24 -2.91 -1.28 -0.65
C VAL A 24 -3.77 -2.19 -1.54
N PRO A 25 -3.79 -3.51 -1.25
CA PRO A 25 -4.51 -4.45 -2.11
C PRO A 25 -5.98 -4.07 -2.29
N GLY A 26 -6.43 -4.11 -3.53
CA GLY A 26 -7.82 -3.85 -3.88
C GLY A 26 -8.21 -2.38 -3.94
N MET A 27 -7.39 -1.48 -3.42
CA MET A 27 -7.69 -0.06 -3.42
C MET A 27 -7.06 0.60 -4.64
N VAL A 28 -7.90 1.12 -5.54
CA VAL A 28 -7.45 1.70 -6.79
C VAL A 28 -6.62 2.96 -6.54
N GLY A 29 -5.43 3.01 -7.14
CA GLY A 29 -4.54 4.16 -7.05
C GLY A 29 -3.69 4.23 -5.80
N ALA A 30 -3.86 3.31 -4.86
CA ALA A 30 -3.13 3.33 -3.59
C ALA A 30 -1.79 2.61 -3.71
N HIS A 31 -0.82 3.28 -4.32
CA HIS A 31 0.52 2.73 -4.47
C HIS A 31 1.55 3.86 -4.48
N SER A 32 2.78 3.52 -4.13
CA SER A 32 3.90 4.45 -4.19
C SER A 32 5.22 3.68 -4.19
N GLN A 33 6.32 4.40 -4.31
CA GLN A 33 7.65 3.80 -4.23
C GLN A 33 8.60 4.78 -3.56
N ALA A 34 9.68 4.25 -3.00
CA ALA A 34 10.66 5.06 -2.29
C ALA A 34 11.96 4.28 -2.10
N GLU A 35 13.02 4.99 -1.72
CA GLU A 35 14.33 4.38 -1.49
C GLU A 35 14.44 3.71 -0.12
N SER A 36 13.56 4.07 0.81
CA SER A 36 13.56 3.50 2.15
C SER A 36 12.13 3.18 2.58
N LEU A 37 12.00 2.32 3.59
CA LEU A 37 10.68 1.96 4.12
C LEU A 37 10.03 3.15 4.83
N ASP A 38 10.81 3.96 5.52
CA ASP A 38 10.28 5.16 6.18
C ASP A 38 9.72 6.14 5.17
N GLU A 39 10.46 6.38 4.10
CA GLU A 39 10.01 7.27 3.03
C GLU A 39 8.78 6.71 2.33
N LEU A 40 8.76 5.40 2.09
CA LEU A 40 7.61 4.73 1.48
C LEU A 40 6.35 4.96 2.32
N ASN A 41 6.49 4.84 3.64
CA ASN A 41 5.36 5.03 4.54
C ASN A 41 4.80 6.47 4.45
N VAL A 42 5.69 7.45 4.40
CA VAL A 42 5.29 8.85 4.24
C VAL A 42 4.58 9.05 2.90
N ASN A 43 5.15 8.50 1.83
CA ASN A 43 4.58 8.65 0.50
C ASN A 43 3.22 7.97 0.37
N LEU A 44 3.08 6.78 0.95
CA LEU A 44 1.79 6.08 0.96
C LEU A 44 0.74 6.84 1.76
N LYS A 45 1.14 7.42 2.89
CA LYS A 45 0.24 8.22 3.70
C LYS A 45 -0.31 9.40 2.89
N GLU A 46 0.54 10.08 2.14
CA GLU A 46 0.12 11.20 1.32
C GLU A 46 -0.86 10.77 0.22
N VAL A 47 -0.58 9.64 -0.42
CA VAL A 47 -1.46 9.09 -1.44
C VAL A 47 -2.82 8.73 -0.85
N LEU A 48 -2.81 8.07 0.31
CA LEU A 48 -4.04 7.68 0.98
C LEU A 48 -4.86 8.88 1.42
N GLU A 49 -4.21 9.91 1.95
CA GLU A 49 -4.90 11.14 2.35
C GLU A 49 -5.57 11.78 1.14
N MET A 50 -4.89 11.80 0.01
CA MET A 50 -5.42 12.37 -1.22
C MET A 50 -6.63 11.56 -1.72
N LEU A 51 -6.54 10.24 -1.67
CA LEU A 51 -7.63 9.38 -2.10
C LEU A 51 -8.85 9.50 -1.18
N LEU A 52 -8.63 9.67 0.12
CA LEU A 52 -9.70 9.82 1.08
C LEU A 52 -10.42 11.16 0.98
N GLU A 53 -9.78 12.18 0.40
CA GLU A 53 -10.42 13.47 0.16
C GLU A 53 -11.61 13.36 -0.80
N ASP A 54 -11.57 12.38 -1.69
CA ASP A 54 -12.66 12.16 -2.66
C ASP A 54 -13.81 11.34 -2.09
N GLY A 55 -13.77 11.03 -0.79
CA GLY A 55 -14.81 10.27 -0.13
C GLY A 55 -14.31 8.90 0.32
N GLU A 56 -15.24 7.97 0.48
CA GLU A 56 -14.88 6.62 0.91
C GLU A 56 -14.07 5.92 -0.18
N PRO A 57 -13.01 5.21 0.21
CA PRO A 57 -12.18 4.51 -0.77
C PRO A 57 -12.92 3.37 -1.42
N ARG A 58 -12.56 3.11 -2.65
CA ARG A 58 -13.15 2.07 -3.44
C ARG A 58 -12.23 0.87 -3.47
N PHE A 59 -12.76 -0.29 -3.08
CA PHE A 59 -12.01 -1.53 -3.08
C PHE A 59 -12.57 -2.50 -4.11
N ASP A 60 -11.70 -2.96 -5.00
CA ASP A 60 -12.07 -3.97 -5.99
C ASP A 60 -11.90 -5.38 -5.44
N ALA A 61 -11.19 -5.51 -4.34
CA ALA A 61 -10.92 -6.78 -3.70
C ALA A 61 -10.71 -6.60 -2.20
N GLU A 62 -10.92 -7.64 -1.45
CA GLU A 62 -10.69 -7.65 -0.01
C GLU A 62 -9.35 -8.32 0.26
N PHE A 63 -8.48 -7.64 1.00
CA PHE A 63 -7.23 -8.24 1.43
C PHE A 63 -7.50 -9.26 2.53
N VAL A 64 -7.09 -10.49 2.30
CA VAL A 64 -7.27 -11.57 3.27
C VAL A 64 -5.96 -11.92 3.96
N GLY A 65 -4.88 -12.02 3.20
CA GLY A 65 -3.60 -12.40 3.75
C GLY A 65 -2.64 -12.89 2.68
N VAL A 66 -1.56 -13.48 3.11
CA VAL A 66 -0.56 -14.09 2.21
C VAL A 66 -0.45 -15.57 2.50
N GLN A 67 -0.11 -16.34 1.48
CA GLN A 67 0.07 -17.79 1.62
C GLN A 67 1.39 -18.20 1.01
N THR A 68 2.00 -19.21 1.60
CA THR A 68 3.20 -19.82 1.07
C THR A 68 2.81 -21.10 0.36
N VAL A 69 3.23 -21.22 -0.89
CA VAL A 69 2.89 -22.39 -1.70
C VAL A 69 4.18 -23.11 -2.05
N ALA A 70 4.25 -24.38 -1.71
CA ALA A 70 5.39 -25.22 -2.02
C ALA A 70 5.20 -25.88 -3.40
N VAL A 71 6.27 -25.86 -4.19
CA VAL A 71 6.24 -26.44 -5.52
C VAL A 71 7.42 -27.39 -5.66
N ALA A 72 7.18 -28.60 -6.16
CA ALA A 72 8.23 -29.57 -6.39
C ALA A 72 9.03 -29.27 -7.64
#